data_f90141584d3252e3b56ab980dc2462ed
#
_entry.id   f90141584d3252e3b56ab980dc2462ed
#
_cell.length_a   1.000
_cell.length_b   1.000
_cell.length_c   1.000
_cell.angle_alpha   90.00
_cell.angle_beta   90.00
_cell.angle_gamma   90.00
#
_symmetry.space_group_name_H-M   'P 1'
#
loop_
_entity.id
_entity.type
_entity.pdbx_description
1 polymer ?
#
loop_
_entity_poly.entity_id
_entity_poly.type
_entity_poly.pdbx_seq_one_letter_code
_entity_poly.pdbx_strand_id
1 'polypeptide(L)'
;MIKQIWFDFGNIFIPVYPENTKEQFELCGVQLPEAHFTELHYAFEVGEVSQHEFFQSLTDSCKFLQSAQCVKRAWNSMLGDLRDETLFLKKLSTTYDLALVSNTNAAHIEAIAAASGPFLWKQFTNAFDGRFLSHEIHERKPDASYFEKVAKRMNARPEEVLFIDDTQGNLDGAAALGFRTLLFNCQEGNLKKELTAILTQFD
;
A
#
# COMPACT_ATOMS: atom_id res chain seq x y z
N MET A 1 26.20 0.90 3.26
CA MET A 1 25.65 -0.47 3.41
C MET A 1 24.19 -0.35 3.80
N ILE A 2 23.29 -1.08 3.12
CA ILE A 2 21.86 -1.14 3.44
C ILE A 2 21.67 -1.95 4.73
N LYS A 3 20.80 -1.46 5.62
CA LYS A 3 20.42 -2.14 6.87
C LYS A 3 18.93 -2.45 6.91
N GLN A 4 18.10 -1.66 6.22
CA GLN A 4 16.66 -1.79 6.21
C GLN A 4 16.13 -1.84 4.79
N ILE A 5 15.06 -2.60 4.58
CA ILE A 5 14.34 -2.64 3.31
C ILE A 5 12.88 -2.29 3.59
N TRP A 6 12.41 -1.23 2.94
CA TRP A 6 11.02 -0.78 3.06
C TRP A 6 10.27 -1.09 1.78
N PHE A 7 9.13 -1.72 1.90
CA PHE A 7 8.31 -2.15 0.78
C PHE A 7 6.99 -1.39 0.77
N ASP A 8 6.59 -0.89 -0.39
CA ASP A 8 5.17 -0.65 -0.62
C ASP A 8 4.39 -1.96 -0.63
N PHE A 9 3.07 -1.88 -0.67
CA PHE A 9 2.18 -3.03 -0.61
C PHE A 9 1.54 -3.33 -1.97
N GLY A 10 0.82 -2.34 -2.53
CA GLY A 10 0.20 -2.42 -3.84
C GLY A 10 1.23 -2.63 -4.94
N ASN A 11 0.95 -3.45 -5.93
CA ASN A 11 1.87 -3.80 -7.02
C ASN A 11 3.28 -4.29 -6.61
N ILE A 12 3.53 -4.45 -5.31
CA ILE A 12 4.71 -5.18 -4.79
C ILE A 12 4.29 -6.59 -4.39
N PHE A 13 3.31 -6.73 -3.51
CA PHE A 13 2.82 -8.02 -3.00
C PHE A 13 1.40 -8.36 -3.46
N ILE A 14 0.65 -7.37 -3.91
CA ILE A 14 -0.74 -7.50 -4.37
C ILE A 14 -0.88 -6.78 -5.70
N PRO A 15 -1.24 -7.46 -6.80
CA PRO A 15 -1.60 -6.75 -8.03
C PRO A 15 -2.78 -5.82 -7.79
N VAL A 16 -2.73 -4.62 -8.33
CA VAL A 16 -3.80 -3.63 -8.21
C VAL A 16 -4.32 -3.26 -9.59
N TYR A 17 -5.64 -3.30 -9.77
CA TYR A 17 -6.36 -3.07 -11.03
C TYR A 17 -7.40 -1.94 -10.86
N PRO A 18 -7.00 -0.67 -10.88
CA PRO A 18 -7.91 0.46 -10.61
C PRO A 18 -9.11 0.53 -11.57
N GLU A 19 -8.95 0.04 -12.79
CA GLU A 19 -9.99 -0.07 -13.80
C GLU A 19 -11.19 -0.90 -13.33
N ASN A 20 -10.95 -1.97 -12.55
CA ASN A 20 -12.03 -2.79 -12.02
C ASN A 20 -12.96 -1.97 -11.09
N THR A 21 -12.37 -1.16 -10.19
CA THR A 21 -13.16 -0.29 -9.33
C THR A 21 -13.96 0.73 -10.13
N LYS A 22 -13.36 1.31 -11.17
CA LYS A 22 -14.05 2.26 -12.06
C LYS A 22 -15.26 1.60 -12.72
N GLU A 23 -15.08 0.44 -13.34
CA GLU A 23 -16.17 -0.32 -13.97
C GLU A 23 -17.27 -0.69 -12.96
N GLN A 24 -16.90 -1.17 -11.78
CA GLN A 24 -17.85 -1.56 -10.75
C GLN A 24 -18.59 -0.34 -10.16
N PHE A 25 -17.96 0.81 -10.06
CA PHE A 25 -18.61 2.05 -9.66
C PHE A 25 -19.64 2.52 -10.70
N GLU A 26 -19.32 2.41 -11.98
CA GLU A 26 -20.27 2.69 -13.07
C GLU A 26 -21.49 1.77 -13.00
N LEU A 27 -21.28 0.47 -12.76
CA LEU A 27 -22.37 -0.52 -12.58
C LEU A 27 -23.21 -0.25 -11.31
N CYS A 28 -22.61 0.22 -10.24
CA CYS A 28 -23.30 0.65 -9.03
C CYS A 28 -24.02 1.99 -9.20
N GLY A 29 -23.72 2.74 -10.27
CA GLY A 29 -24.29 4.06 -10.54
C GLY A 29 -23.74 5.15 -9.63
N VAL A 30 -22.50 5.02 -9.15
CA VAL A 30 -21.80 6.07 -8.37
C VAL A 30 -21.62 7.32 -9.24
N GLN A 31 -22.08 8.46 -8.74
CA GLN A 31 -22.07 9.75 -9.46
C GLN A 31 -21.42 10.87 -8.65
N LEU A 32 -20.32 10.58 -8.00
CA LEU A 32 -19.55 11.59 -7.28
C LEU A 32 -18.68 12.39 -8.27
N PRO A 33 -18.71 13.74 -8.26
CA PRO A 33 -17.80 14.53 -9.06
C PRO A 33 -16.34 14.21 -8.75
N GLU A 34 -15.48 14.19 -9.77
CA GLU A 34 -14.08 13.77 -9.65
C GLU A 34 -13.32 14.53 -8.55
N ALA A 35 -13.46 15.85 -8.48
CA ALA A 35 -12.83 16.65 -7.43
C ALA A 35 -13.27 16.23 -6.03
N HIS A 36 -14.58 16.01 -5.83
CA HIS A 36 -15.11 15.58 -4.54
C HIS A 36 -14.67 14.14 -4.19
N PHE A 37 -14.63 13.25 -5.20
CA PHE A 37 -14.10 11.89 -5.00
C PHE A 37 -12.63 11.93 -4.58
N THR A 38 -11.81 12.78 -5.22
CA THR A 38 -10.39 12.92 -4.91
C THR A 38 -10.18 13.39 -3.46
N GLU A 39 -10.93 14.41 -3.02
CA GLU A 39 -10.86 14.91 -1.65
C GLU A 39 -11.30 13.84 -0.63
N LEU A 40 -12.43 13.18 -0.89
CA LEU A 40 -12.98 12.13 -0.04
C LEU A 40 -12.04 10.92 0.05
N HIS A 41 -11.46 10.51 -1.08
CA HIS A 41 -10.48 9.42 -1.15
C HIS A 41 -9.21 9.75 -0.37
N TYR A 42 -8.67 10.97 -0.56
CA TYR A 42 -7.50 11.43 0.19
C TYR A 42 -7.76 11.39 1.70
N ALA A 43 -8.86 11.97 2.16
CA ALA A 43 -9.24 12.00 3.57
C ALA A 43 -9.42 10.58 4.15
N PHE A 44 -9.97 9.65 3.36
CA PHE A 44 -10.10 8.25 3.76
C PHE A 44 -8.73 7.53 3.82
N GLU A 45 -7.84 7.81 2.87
CA GLU A 45 -6.50 7.23 2.80
C GLU A 45 -5.57 7.71 3.92
N VAL A 46 -5.78 8.91 4.45
CA VAL A 46 -5.04 9.41 5.62
C VAL A 46 -5.81 9.22 6.95
N GLY A 47 -6.97 8.55 6.91
CA GLY A 47 -7.75 8.21 8.10
C GLY A 47 -8.48 9.38 8.76
N GLU A 48 -8.71 10.49 8.04
CA GLU A 48 -9.52 11.63 8.49
C GLU A 48 -11.03 11.34 8.36
N VAL A 49 -11.39 10.46 7.42
CA VAL A 49 -12.76 9.99 7.21
C VAL A 49 -12.83 8.52 7.56
N SER A 50 -13.84 8.14 8.34
CA SER A 50 -14.08 6.74 8.69
C SER A 50 -14.57 5.93 7.49
N GLN A 51 -14.38 4.60 7.55
CA GLN A 51 -14.90 3.68 6.53
C GLN A 51 -16.43 3.82 6.35
N HIS A 52 -17.17 4.06 7.43
CA HIS A 52 -18.60 4.26 7.37
C HIS A 52 -18.97 5.53 6.57
N GLU A 53 -18.37 6.66 6.92
CA GLU A 53 -18.59 7.94 6.23
C GLU A 53 -18.19 7.88 4.75
N PHE A 54 -17.05 7.25 4.44
CA PHE A 54 -16.60 7.07 3.07
C PHE A 54 -17.61 6.30 2.23
N PHE A 55 -18.03 5.12 2.69
CA PHE A 55 -18.99 4.31 1.92
C PHE A 55 -20.42 4.88 1.96
N GLN A 56 -20.81 5.60 2.99
CA GLN A 56 -22.09 6.31 3.01
C GLN A 56 -22.12 7.40 1.95
N SER A 57 -21.07 8.24 1.86
CA SER A 57 -20.97 9.29 0.84
C SER A 57 -21.02 8.73 -0.59
N LEU A 58 -20.31 7.63 -0.85
CA LEU A 58 -20.38 6.95 -2.15
C LEU A 58 -21.77 6.36 -2.43
N THR A 59 -22.40 5.77 -1.44
CA THR A 59 -23.75 5.16 -1.55
C THR A 59 -24.80 6.22 -1.82
N ASP A 60 -24.73 7.36 -1.12
CA ASP A 60 -25.64 8.49 -1.29
C ASP A 60 -25.51 9.15 -2.67
N SER A 61 -24.33 9.02 -3.31
CA SER A 61 -24.09 9.51 -4.67
C SER A 61 -24.62 8.57 -5.77
N CYS A 62 -25.09 7.37 -5.43
CA CYS A 62 -25.53 6.40 -6.43
C CYS A 62 -26.85 6.84 -7.10
N LYS A 63 -26.89 6.72 -8.43
CA LYS A 63 -28.10 6.97 -9.24
C LYS A 63 -29.28 6.03 -8.88
N PHE A 64 -28.96 4.85 -8.37
CA PHE A 64 -29.90 3.80 -8.02
C PHE A 64 -29.76 3.45 -6.54
N LEU A 65 -30.82 2.91 -5.94
CA LEU A 65 -30.74 2.40 -4.57
C LEU A 65 -29.70 1.28 -4.48
N GLN A 66 -28.63 1.54 -3.77
CA GLN A 66 -27.54 0.59 -3.50
C GLN A 66 -27.35 0.39 -2.00
N SER A 67 -26.71 -0.72 -1.62
CA SER A 67 -26.25 -0.92 -0.26
C SER A 67 -24.77 -0.51 -0.14
N ALA A 68 -24.38 0.02 1.01
CA ALA A 68 -22.98 0.32 1.31
C ALA A 68 -22.07 -0.91 1.12
N GLN A 69 -22.58 -2.12 1.36
CA GLN A 69 -21.86 -3.36 1.11
C GLN A 69 -21.60 -3.62 -0.38
N CYS A 70 -22.51 -3.23 -1.27
CA CYS A 70 -22.32 -3.32 -2.72
C CYS A 70 -21.22 -2.36 -3.16
N VAL A 71 -21.26 -1.12 -2.71
CA VAL A 71 -20.27 -0.09 -3.01
C VAL A 71 -18.90 -0.46 -2.43
N LYS A 72 -18.84 -1.04 -1.22
CA LYS A 72 -17.60 -1.55 -0.63
C LYS A 72 -16.97 -2.70 -1.46
N ARG A 73 -17.81 -3.60 -2.01
CA ARG A 73 -17.28 -4.64 -2.93
C ARG A 73 -16.75 -4.04 -4.22
N ALA A 74 -17.44 -3.06 -4.78
CA ALA A 74 -16.99 -2.32 -5.96
C ALA A 74 -15.65 -1.62 -5.71
N TRP A 75 -15.49 -0.96 -4.55
CA TRP A 75 -14.24 -0.34 -4.12
C TRP A 75 -13.09 -1.33 -4.05
N ASN A 76 -13.29 -2.49 -3.43
CA ASN A 76 -12.27 -3.50 -3.24
C ASN A 76 -11.98 -4.35 -4.49
N SER A 77 -12.74 -4.18 -5.59
CA SER A 77 -12.58 -4.99 -6.81
C SER A 77 -11.24 -4.79 -7.53
N MET A 78 -10.52 -3.70 -7.21
CA MET A 78 -9.17 -3.47 -7.72
C MET A 78 -8.12 -4.41 -7.13
N LEU A 79 -8.41 -5.08 -6.03
CA LEU A 79 -7.41 -5.87 -5.30
C LEU A 79 -7.30 -7.27 -5.91
N GLY A 80 -6.08 -7.64 -6.31
CA GLY A 80 -5.74 -9.02 -6.62
C GLY A 80 -5.40 -9.83 -5.36
N ASP A 81 -4.92 -11.05 -5.56
CA ASP A 81 -4.53 -11.93 -4.47
C ASP A 81 -3.16 -11.58 -3.89
N LEU A 82 -3.02 -11.71 -2.57
CA LEU A 82 -1.74 -11.58 -1.89
C LEU A 82 -0.79 -12.68 -2.37
N ARG A 83 0.35 -12.28 -2.91
CA ARG A 83 1.42 -13.20 -3.31
C ARG A 83 2.11 -13.76 -2.08
N ASP A 84 2.32 -15.08 -2.07
CA ASP A 84 3.03 -15.73 -0.96
C ASP A 84 4.54 -15.56 -1.11
N GLU A 85 5.05 -14.44 -0.60
CA GLU A 85 6.48 -14.14 -0.49
C GLU A 85 7.01 -14.36 0.95
N THR A 86 6.26 -15.05 1.80
CA THR A 86 6.56 -15.18 3.23
C THR A 86 7.92 -15.83 3.51
N LEU A 87 8.29 -16.88 2.75
CA LEU A 87 9.59 -17.52 2.89
C LEU A 87 10.75 -16.60 2.47
N PHE A 88 10.53 -15.81 1.43
CA PHE A 88 11.53 -14.85 0.97
C PHE A 88 11.71 -13.71 1.96
N LEU A 89 10.63 -13.11 2.45
CA LEU A 89 10.64 -12.09 3.50
C LEU A 89 11.31 -12.60 4.78
N LYS A 90 10.98 -13.82 5.21
CA LYS A 90 11.62 -14.46 6.38
C LYS A 90 13.12 -14.62 6.19
N LYS A 91 13.59 -14.92 4.98
CA LYS A 91 15.03 -14.97 4.70
C LYS A 91 15.66 -13.58 4.75
N LEU A 92 15.01 -12.56 4.19
CA LEU A 92 15.51 -11.18 4.25
C LEU A 92 15.61 -10.66 5.67
N SER A 93 14.61 -10.94 6.52
CA SER A 93 14.56 -10.48 7.92
C SER A 93 15.67 -11.06 8.81
N THR A 94 16.46 -12.03 8.33
CA THR A 94 17.67 -12.49 9.04
C THR A 94 18.83 -11.52 8.91
N THR A 95 18.77 -10.59 7.95
CA THR A 95 19.88 -9.68 7.61
C THR A 95 19.47 -8.21 7.65
N TYR A 96 18.21 -7.91 7.34
CA TYR A 96 17.67 -6.56 7.23
C TYR A 96 16.43 -6.38 8.10
N ASP A 97 16.26 -5.22 8.71
CA ASP A 97 14.98 -4.83 9.27
C ASP A 97 14.00 -4.51 8.14
N LEU A 98 12.80 -5.06 8.19
CA LEU A 98 11.81 -4.90 7.13
C LEU A 98 10.65 -4.00 7.56
N ALA A 99 10.25 -3.07 6.71
CA ALA A 99 9.06 -2.26 6.92
C ALA A 99 8.08 -2.38 5.75
N LEU A 100 6.79 -2.43 6.07
CA LEU A 100 5.70 -2.27 5.11
C LEU A 100 5.21 -0.82 5.18
N VAL A 101 5.31 -0.07 4.08
CA VAL A 101 5.02 1.37 4.01
C VAL A 101 4.06 1.65 2.85
N SER A 102 2.79 1.91 3.14
CA SER A 102 1.75 1.90 2.09
C SER A 102 0.74 3.03 2.23
N ASN A 103 0.40 3.64 1.09
CA ASN A 103 -0.81 4.44 0.93
C ASN A 103 -1.99 3.47 0.75
N THR A 104 -2.85 3.38 1.75
CA THR A 104 -3.96 2.41 1.78
C THR A 104 -5.04 2.85 2.78
N ASN A 105 -6.08 2.04 2.90
CA ASN A 105 -7.20 2.32 3.80
C ASN A 105 -7.68 1.03 4.52
N ALA A 106 -8.45 1.21 5.56
CA ALA A 106 -8.94 0.11 6.39
C ALA A 106 -9.74 -0.93 5.60
N ALA A 107 -10.54 -0.50 4.60
CA ALA A 107 -11.36 -1.41 3.80
C ALA A 107 -10.53 -2.34 2.92
N HIS A 108 -9.45 -1.84 2.32
CA HIS A 108 -8.51 -2.65 1.56
C HIS A 108 -7.79 -3.66 2.46
N ILE A 109 -7.27 -3.22 3.61
CA ILE A 109 -6.59 -4.12 4.55
C ILE A 109 -7.51 -5.24 5.04
N GLU A 110 -8.76 -4.92 5.41
CA GLU A 110 -9.77 -5.92 5.79
C GLU A 110 -10.05 -6.92 4.66
N ALA A 111 -10.23 -6.43 3.42
CA ALA A 111 -10.51 -7.28 2.26
C ALA A 111 -9.35 -8.23 1.96
N ILE A 112 -8.12 -7.72 1.96
CA ILE A 112 -6.91 -8.51 1.73
C ILE A 112 -6.73 -9.57 2.82
N ALA A 113 -6.88 -9.20 4.09
CA ALA A 113 -6.76 -10.13 5.22
C ALA A 113 -7.81 -11.26 5.13
N ALA A 114 -9.04 -10.91 4.75
CA ALA A 114 -10.14 -11.88 4.59
C ALA A 114 -9.88 -12.84 3.40
N ALA A 115 -9.43 -12.32 2.26
CA ALA A 115 -9.15 -13.11 1.06
C ALA A 115 -7.94 -14.04 1.25
N SER A 116 -6.87 -13.56 1.90
CA SER A 116 -5.65 -14.33 2.16
C SER A 116 -5.84 -15.44 3.20
N GLY A 117 -6.85 -15.29 4.05
CA GLY A 117 -7.07 -16.15 5.21
C GLY A 117 -6.08 -15.87 6.37
N PRO A 118 -6.46 -16.28 7.60
CA PRO A 118 -5.75 -15.86 8.82
C PRO A 118 -4.30 -16.35 8.89
N PHE A 119 -4.01 -17.50 8.30
CA PHE A 119 -2.68 -18.10 8.36
C PHE A 119 -1.68 -17.32 7.48
N LEU A 120 -1.97 -17.16 6.19
CA LEU A 120 -1.09 -16.44 5.26
C LEU A 120 -0.95 -14.97 5.67
N TRP A 121 -2.06 -14.31 6.01
CA TRP A 121 -2.04 -12.92 6.47
C TRP A 121 -1.14 -12.72 7.68
N LYS A 122 -1.25 -13.60 8.70
CA LYS A 122 -0.41 -13.53 9.90
C LYS A 122 1.06 -13.78 9.58
N GLN A 123 1.39 -14.76 8.74
CA GLN A 123 2.77 -15.02 8.34
C GLN A 123 3.36 -13.82 7.58
N PHE A 124 2.61 -13.25 6.64
CA PHE A 124 3.02 -12.09 5.86
C PHE A 124 3.29 -10.89 6.77
N THR A 125 2.32 -10.53 7.61
CA THR A 125 2.44 -9.35 8.47
C THR A 125 3.52 -9.47 9.55
N ASN A 126 3.77 -10.68 10.05
CA ASN A 126 4.82 -10.95 11.04
C ASN A 126 6.25 -10.95 10.43
N ALA A 127 6.38 -10.86 9.11
CA ALA A 127 7.70 -10.75 8.48
C ALA A 127 8.29 -9.33 8.57
N PHE A 128 7.48 -8.34 8.97
CA PHE A 128 7.90 -6.94 9.06
C PHE A 128 8.09 -6.49 10.50
N ASP A 129 9.17 -5.78 10.77
CA ASP A 129 9.46 -5.16 12.07
C ASP A 129 8.58 -3.92 12.30
N GLY A 130 8.13 -3.27 11.23
CA GLY A 130 7.21 -2.15 11.27
C GLY A 130 6.20 -2.16 10.11
N ARG A 131 4.97 -1.71 10.41
CA ARG A 131 3.93 -1.48 9.39
C ARG A 131 3.42 -0.05 9.54
N PHE A 132 3.47 0.68 8.44
CA PHE A 132 3.15 2.10 8.40
C PHE A 132 2.14 2.33 7.27
N LEU A 133 0.88 2.21 7.62
CA LEU A 133 -0.24 2.36 6.72
C LEU A 133 -0.78 3.78 6.83
N SER A 134 -0.98 4.46 5.71
CA SER A 134 -1.31 5.89 5.68
C SER A 134 -2.48 6.26 6.59
N HIS A 135 -3.56 5.47 6.58
CA HIS A 135 -4.75 5.70 7.42
C HIS A 135 -4.52 5.49 8.93
N GLU A 136 -3.44 4.81 9.33
CA GLU A 136 -3.07 4.60 10.75
C GLU A 136 -2.10 5.66 11.27
N ILE A 137 -1.26 6.20 10.37
CA ILE A 137 -0.24 7.18 10.76
C ILE A 137 -0.60 8.61 10.38
N HIS A 138 -1.72 8.81 9.65
CA HIS A 138 -2.26 10.11 9.20
C HIS A 138 -1.28 10.92 8.34
N GLU A 139 -0.52 10.23 7.54
CA GLU A 139 0.46 10.76 6.59
C GLU A 139 0.52 9.84 5.38
N ARG A 140 0.94 10.35 4.23
CA ARG A 140 1.06 9.52 3.02
C ARG A 140 2.29 9.86 2.19
N LYS A 141 2.74 8.90 1.39
CA LYS A 141 3.73 9.11 0.33
C LYS A 141 3.10 9.96 -0.79
N PRO A 142 3.82 10.86 -1.47
CA PRO A 142 5.28 11.09 -1.36
C PRO A 142 5.70 12.14 -0.33
N ASP A 143 4.84 12.54 0.60
CA ASP A 143 5.14 13.63 1.52
C ASP A 143 6.37 13.32 2.40
N ALA A 144 7.27 14.29 2.55
CA ALA A 144 8.49 14.14 3.34
C ALA A 144 8.18 13.73 4.79
N SER A 145 7.12 14.31 5.38
CA SER A 145 6.65 14.01 6.73
C SER A 145 6.33 12.53 6.96
N TYR A 146 5.80 11.84 5.94
CA TYR A 146 5.57 10.40 5.99
C TYR A 146 6.89 9.64 6.21
N PHE A 147 7.87 9.86 5.33
CA PHE A 147 9.16 9.17 5.40
C PHE A 147 9.94 9.49 6.66
N GLU A 148 9.94 10.75 7.10
CA GLU A 148 10.57 11.18 8.35
C GLU A 148 9.93 10.50 9.58
N LYS A 149 8.60 10.42 9.61
CA LYS A 149 7.86 9.73 10.67
C LYS A 149 8.19 8.24 10.74
N VAL A 150 8.26 7.57 9.59
CA VAL A 150 8.64 6.16 9.48
C VAL A 150 10.11 5.97 9.90
N ALA A 151 11.03 6.79 9.38
CA ALA A 151 12.46 6.74 9.71
C ALA A 151 12.70 6.88 11.22
N LYS A 152 12.00 7.82 11.86
CA LYS A 152 12.06 8.00 13.31
C LYS A 152 11.56 6.75 14.08
N ARG A 153 10.47 6.12 13.64
CA ARG A 153 9.91 4.93 14.30
C ARG A 153 10.76 3.68 14.10
N MET A 154 11.40 3.56 12.92
CA MET A 154 12.30 2.46 12.59
C MET A 154 13.75 2.71 13.03
N ASN A 155 14.04 3.86 13.66
CA ASN A 155 15.40 4.29 13.99
C ASN A 155 16.36 4.19 12.78
N ALA A 156 15.87 4.60 11.61
CA ALA A 156 16.55 4.45 10.33
C ALA A 156 17.26 5.74 9.91
N ARG A 157 18.40 5.59 9.27
CA ARG A 157 19.05 6.66 8.50
C ARG A 157 18.71 6.48 7.03
N PRO A 158 18.23 7.51 6.31
CA PRO A 158 17.77 7.37 4.93
C PRO A 158 18.77 6.63 4.02
N GLU A 159 20.07 6.95 4.12
CA GLU A 159 21.13 6.34 3.32
C GLU A 159 21.36 4.84 3.60
N GLU A 160 20.79 4.30 4.66
CA GLU A 160 20.86 2.88 5.04
C GLU A 160 19.58 2.10 4.67
N VAL A 161 18.61 2.78 4.05
CA VAL A 161 17.32 2.20 3.65
C VAL A 161 17.25 2.04 2.13
N LEU A 162 16.80 0.86 1.68
CA LEU A 162 16.33 0.63 0.33
C LEU A 162 14.80 0.64 0.34
N PHE A 163 14.18 1.62 -0.32
CA PHE A 163 12.74 1.72 -0.48
C PHE A 163 12.30 1.21 -1.86
N ILE A 164 11.30 0.35 -1.88
CA ILE A 164 10.78 -0.34 -3.07
C ILE A 164 9.31 0.04 -3.26
N ASP A 165 8.99 0.62 -4.40
CA ASP A 165 7.64 1.11 -4.72
C ASP A 165 7.41 1.00 -6.24
N ASP A 166 6.17 0.90 -6.68
CA ASP A 166 5.79 0.86 -8.10
C ASP A 166 5.53 2.27 -8.67
N THR A 167 5.48 3.28 -7.82
CA THR A 167 5.14 4.66 -8.19
C THR A 167 6.37 5.56 -8.14
N GLN A 168 6.81 6.05 -9.30
CA GLN A 168 7.99 6.91 -9.41
C GLN A 168 7.93 8.14 -8.50
N GLY A 169 6.76 8.80 -8.37
CA GLY A 169 6.60 9.96 -7.50
C GLY A 169 6.90 9.67 -6.02
N ASN A 170 6.57 8.47 -5.52
CA ASN A 170 6.91 8.04 -4.16
C ASN A 170 8.42 7.83 -4.01
N LEU A 171 9.06 7.24 -5.03
CA LEU A 171 10.52 7.04 -5.06
C LEU A 171 11.27 8.37 -5.11
N ASP A 172 10.78 9.33 -5.90
CA ASP A 172 11.39 10.67 -6.01
C ASP A 172 11.31 11.41 -4.67
N GLY A 173 10.14 11.33 -3.97
CA GLY A 173 9.98 11.90 -2.63
C GLY A 173 10.96 11.31 -1.61
N ALA A 174 11.13 9.98 -1.62
CA ALA A 174 12.09 9.29 -0.76
C ALA A 174 13.55 9.64 -1.13
N ALA A 175 13.87 9.62 -2.43
CA ALA A 175 15.23 9.94 -2.91
C ALA A 175 15.67 11.36 -2.54
N ALA A 176 14.75 12.34 -2.55
CA ALA A 176 15.01 13.70 -2.10
C ALA A 176 15.46 13.79 -0.63
N LEU A 177 15.10 12.80 0.19
CA LEU A 177 15.50 12.66 1.59
C LEU A 177 16.76 11.79 1.79
N GLY A 178 17.34 11.27 0.69
CA GLY A 178 18.55 10.45 0.73
C GLY A 178 18.34 8.94 0.81
N PHE A 179 17.09 8.47 0.68
CA PHE A 179 16.80 7.03 0.57
C PHE A 179 17.34 6.47 -0.74
N ARG A 180 17.78 5.22 -0.72
CA ARG A 180 17.99 4.45 -1.96
C ARG A 180 16.66 3.87 -2.40
N THR A 181 16.42 3.84 -3.70
CA THR A 181 15.11 3.48 -4.24
C THR A 181 15.21 2.39 -5.30
N LEU A 182 14.16 1.58 -5.42
CA LEU A 182 13.99 0.57 -6.46
C LEU A 182 12.56 0.66 -7.00
N LEU A 183 12.42 0.99 -8.29
CA LEU A 183 11.15 0.88 -8.99
C LEU A 183 10.86 -0.59 -9.29
N PHE A 184 9.74 -1.10 -8.82
CA PHE A 184 9.35 -2.49 -9.05
C PHE A 184 7.83 -2.63 -9.14
N ASN A 185 7.37 -3.47 -10.07
CA ASN A 185 5.97 -3.87 -10.17
C ASN A 185 5.88 -5.40 -10.28
N CYS A 186 5.13 -6.02 -9.39
CA CYS A 186 4.97 -7.48 -9.34
C CYS A 186 4.28 -8.08 -10.57
N GLN A 187 3.57 -7.28 -11.37
CA GLN A 187 2.94 -7.72 -12.61
C GLN A 187 3.97 -7.83 -13.76
N GLU A 188 5.10 -7.14 -13.64
CA GLU A 188 6.12 -7.03 -14.69
C GLU A 188 7.41 -7.77 -14.36
N GLY A 189 7.70 -7.99 -13.07
CA GLY A 189 8.99 -8.50 -12.61
C GLY A 189 8.93 -9.60 -11.56
N ASN A 190 10.11 -10.02 -11.13
CA ASN A 190 10.32 -10.97 -10.04
C ASN A 190 11.08 -10.28 -8.91
N LEU A 191 10.38 -9.97 -7.82
CA LEU A 191 10.91 -9.22 -6.67
C LEU A 191 12.20 -9.81 -6.13
N LYS A 192 12.25 -11.12 -5.94
CA LYS A 192 13.44 -11.80 -5.40
C LYS A 192 14.65 -11.63 -6.31
N LYS A 193 14.48 -11.74 -7.62
CA LYS A 193 15.55 -11.60 -8.60
C LYS A 193 16.10 -10.17 -8.61
N GLU A 194 15.22 -9.19 -8.70
CA GLU A 194 15.60 -7.79 -8.81
C GLU A 194 16.21 -7.25 -7.52
N LEU A 195 15.61 -7.60 -6.38
CA LEU A 195 16.14 -7.21 -5.08
C LEU A 195 17.52 -7.82 -4.81
N THR A 196 17.73 -9.10 -5.16
CA THR A 196 19.05 -9.73 -5.02
C THR A 196 20.09 -9.02 -5.89
N ALA A 197 19.73 -8.66 -7.12
CA ALA A 197 20.64 -7.97 -8.04
C ALA A 197 21.04 -6.57 -7.55
N ILE A 198 20.12 -5.81 -6.98
CA ILE A 198 20.42 -4.47 -6.48
C ILE A 198 21.22 -4.50 -5.17
N LEU A 199 20.91 -5.42 -4.26
CA LEU A 199 21.63 -5.54 -2.99
C LEU A 199 23.10 -5.86 -3.19
N THR A 200 23.47 -6.68 -4.21
CA THR A 200 24.87 -6.96 -4.53
C THR A 200 25.67 -5.73 -5.02
N GLN A 201 25.00 -4.62 -5.35
CA GLN A 201 25.68 -3.37 -5.73
C GLN A 201 26.02 -2.49 -4.51
N PHE A 202 25.46 -2.81 -3.35
CA PHE A 202 25.63 -2.04 -2.11
C PHE A 202 26.53 -2.73 -1.08
N ASP A 203 26.91 -3.99 -1.34
CA ASP A 203 27.92 -4.75 -0.59
C ASP A 203 29.34 -4.37 -1.03
#